data_0c1fd53fb895f2947dbae75709a2fd27
#
_entry.id   0c1fd53fb895f2947dbae75709a2fd27
#
_cell.length_a   1.000
_cell.length_b   1.000
_cell.length_c   1.000
_cell.angle_alpha   90.00
_cell.angle_beta   90.00
_cell.angle_gamma   90.00
#
_symmetry.space_group_name_H-M   'P 1'
#
loop_
_entity.id
_entity.type
_entity.pdbx_description
1 polymer ?
#
loop_
_entity_poly.entity_id
_entity_poly.type
_entity_poly.pdbx_seq_one_letter_code
_entity_poly.pdbx_strand_id
1 'polypeptide(L)'
;VAPLRGGYAFQSNQYANEGIPIVRISNILSDGSVGGEFVFHNELKDDEIFMLENGDIVLAMSGATTGKVSILSSEKSCKYYQNQRVGLFSKTATCNYSFVATIVRSEKFLEQLRDVLVAGAQPNVSAKDIDAFDFSVPKDVEEQSQIGNFFRTLDRLITLYQKKIDSSKEMKKILLKNMLI
;
A
#
# COMPACT_ATOMS: atom_id res chain seq x y z
N VAL A 1 -3.72 7.28 15.39
CA VAL A 1 -3.64 5.80 15.29
C VAL A 1 -2.28 5.36 14.75
N ALA A 2 -1.90 5.76 13.56
CA ALA A 2 -0.61 5.44 12.95
C ALA A 2 -0.15 6.66 12.16
N PRO A 3 0.85 7.42 12.62
CA PRO A 3 1.31 8.62 11.94
C PRO A 3 1.79 8.32 10.53
N LEU A 4 1.45 9.20 9.59
CA LEU A 4 1.89 9.11 8.21
C LEU A 4 3.23 9.84 8.04
N ARG A 5 4.21 9.21 7.42
CA ARG A 5 5.48 9.85 7.05
C ARG A 5 5.72 9.79 5.55
N GLY A 6 6.23 10.86 4.97
CA GLY A 6 6.70 10.89 3.58
C GLY A 6 8.07 10.24 3.43
N GLY A 7 8.41 9.92 2.19
CA GLY A 7 9.68 9.30 1.84
C GLY A 7 10.73 10.31 1.35
N TYR A 8 11.77 9.78 0.71
CA TYR A 8 12.91 10.53 0.21
C TYR A 8 12.68 11.10 -1.20
N ALA A 9 13.20 12.29 -1.47
CA ALA A 9 13.08 12.98 -2.75
C ALA A 9 14.16 12.52 -3.75
N PHE A 10 13.98 11.33 -4.32
CA PHE A 10 14.89 10.82 -5.33
C PHE A 10 14.85 11.67 -6.61
N GLN A 11 16.02 11.99 -7.14
CA GLN A 11 16.16 12.73 -8.38
C GLN A 11 16.23 11.76 -9.57
N SER A 12 15.51 12.07 -10.63
CA SER A 12 15.41 11.17 -11.81
C SER A 12 16.74 10.95 -12.53
N ASN A 13 17.66 11.91 -12.46
CA ASN A 13 19.02 11.79 -13.01
C ASN A 13 19.94 10.85 -12.21
N GLN A 14 19.49 10.37 -11.05
CA GLN A 14 20.23 9.43 -10.19
C GLN A 14 19.64 8.01 -10.25
N TYR A 15 18.60 7.78 -11.10
CA TYR A 15 18.05 6.44 -11.26
C TYR A 15 19.06 5.51 -11.93
N ALA A 16 19.12 4.29 -11.44
CA ALA A 16 19.96 3.21 -11.93
C ALA A 16 19.15 2.22 -12.76
N ASN A 17 19.82 1.41 -13.58
CA ASN A 17 19.19 0.35 -14.34
C ASN A 17 18.80 -0.87 -13.44
N GLU A 18 19.51 -1.02 -12.32
CA GLU A 18 19.32 -2.06 -11.33
C GLU A 18 19.65 -1.54 -9.93
N GLY A 19 19.30 -2.27 -8.89
CA GLY A 19 19.55 -1.88 -7.50
C GLY A 19 18.29 -2.00 -6.64
N ILE A 20 18.12 -1.06 -5.70
CA ILE A 20 16.97 -1.06 -4.80
C ILE A 20 15.78 -0.39 -5.49
N PRO A 21 14.63 -1.08 -5.65
CA PRO A 21 13.46 -0.52 -6.29
C PRO A 21 12.84 0.59 -5.44
N ILE A 22 12.44 1.68 -6.10
CA ILE A 22 11.77 2.82 -5.47
C ILE A 22 10.26 2.66 -5.67
N VAL A 23 9.51 2.64 -4.57
CA VAL A 23 8.05 2.69 -4.59
C VAL A 23 7.61 4.13 -4.80
N ARG A 24 6.99 4.39 -5.95
CA ARG A 24 6.40 5.67 -6.34
C ARG A 24 4.88 5.57 -6.31
N ILE A 25 4.19 6.69 -6.42
CA ILE A 25 2.72 6.74 -6.49
C ILE A 25 2.14 5.87 -7.62
N SER A 26 2.87 5.70 -8.73
CA SER A 26 2.51 4.81 -9.85
C SER A 26 2.56 3.32 -9.49
N ASN A 27 3.30 2.96 -8.44
CA ASN A 27 3.41 1.58 -7.97
C ASN A 27 2.33 1.21 -6.94
N ILE A 28 1.49 2.16 -6.53
CA ILE A 28 0.35 1.93 -5.63
C ILE A 28 -0.86 1.59 -6.50
N LEU A 29 -1.18 0.30 -6.58
CA LEU A 29 -2.18 -0.24 -7.51
C LEU A 29 -3.59 -0.20 -6.92
N SER A 30 -4.59 -0.23 -7.79
CA SER A 30 -6.01 -0.16 -7.38
C SER A 30 -6.52 -1.43 -6.71
N ASP A 31 -5.81 -2.55 -6.87
CA ASP A 31 -6.11 -3.82 -6.21
C ASP A 31 -5.56 -3.92 -4.78
N GLY A 32 -4.90 -2.85 -4.29
CA GLY A 32 -4.31 -2.78 -2.96
C GLY A 32 -2.91 -3.40 -2.86
N SER A 33 -2.29 -3.75 -3.98
CA SER A 33 -0.92 -4.24 -4.03
C SER A 33 0.07 -3.13 -4.44
N VAL A 34 1.35 -3.35 -4.17
CA VAL A 34 2.46 -2.55 -4.69
C VAL A 34 3.09 -3.31 -5.85
N GLY A 35 3.17 -2.69 -7.03
CA GLY A 35 3.67 -3.38 -8.23
C GLY A 35 3.85 -2.48 -9.45
N GLY A 36 3.92 -3.10 -10.63
CA GLY A 36 4.18 -2.40 -11.90
C GLY A 36 5.67 -2.18 -12.16
N GLU A 37 5.99 -1.21 -13.00
CA GLU A 37 7.38 -0.88 -13.33
C GLU A 37 8.04 -0.04 -12.23
N PHE A 38 9.13 -0.55 -11.69
CA PHE A 38 9.95 0.15 -10.73
C PHE A 38 11.09 0.90 -11.44
N VAL A 39 11.48 2.01 -10.86
CA VAL A 39 12.81 2.60 -11.07
C VAL A 39 13.69 2.21 -9.91
N PHE A 40 15.00 2.20 -10.11
CA PHE A 40 15.94 1.70 -9.14
C PHE A 40 16.91 2.79 -8.71
N HIS A 41 17.53 2.59 -7.57
CA HIS A 41 18.59 3.44 -7.06
C HIS A 41 19.69 2.58 -6.44
N ASN A 42 20.92 3.05 -6.51
CA ASN A 42 22.01 2.43 -5.77
C ASN A 42 21.74 2.51 -4.27
N GLU A 43 22.28 1.58 -3.50
CA GLU A 43 22.13 1.60 -2.04
C GLU A 43 22.74 2.90 -1.47
N LEU A 44 21.94 3.53 -0.59
CA LEU A 44 22.33 4.76 0.09
C LEU A 44 22.79 4.44 1.51
N LYS A 45 23.64 5.30 2.05
CA LYS A 45 23.95 5.27 3.48
C LYS A 45 22.78 5.88 4.26
N ASP A 46 22.56 5.39 5.46
CA ASP A 46 21.51 5.88 6.37
C ASP A 46 20.10 5.86 5.76
N ASP A 47 19.81 4.82 4.98
CA ASP A 47 18.57 4.66 4.20
C ASP A 47 17.38 4.15 5.03
N GLU A 48 17.59 3.77 6.29
CA GLU A 48 16.60 3.19 7.19
C GLU A 48 15.35 4.05 7.35
N ILE A 49 15.51 5.38 7.26
CA ILE A 49 14.41 6.34 7.43
C ILE A 49 13.40 6.35 6.28
N PHE A 50 13.77 5.86 5.10
CA PHE A 50 12.89 5.77 3.93
C PHE A 50 12.86 4.35 3.32
N MET A 51 13.35 3.38 4.04
CA MET A 51 13.24 1.97 3.69
C MET A 51 11.82 1.47 3.99
N LEU A 52 11.30 0.64 3.09
CA LEU A 52 10.04 -0.06 3.25
C LEU A 52 10.30 -1.55 3.47
N GLU A 53 9.49 -2.15 4.32
CA GLU A 53 9.51 -3.56 4.67
C GLU A 53 8.26 -4.30 4.17
N ASN A 54 8.35 -5.61 4.09
CA ASN A 54 7.21 -6.45 3.80
C ASN A 54 6.07 -6.23 4.82
N GLY A 55 4.87 -5.99 4.32
CA GLY A 55 3.70 -5.69 5.13
C GLY A 55 3.47 -4.20 5.41
N ASP A 56 4.37 -3.32 4.98
CA ASP A 56 4.18 -1.88 5.15
C ASP A 56 2.98 -1.37 4.36
N ILE A 57 2.22 -0.48 5.01
CA ILE A 57 1.01 0.14 4.46
C ILE A 57 1.39 1.49 3.90
N VAL A 58 1.19 1.66 2.60
CA VAL A 58 1.57 2.87 1.88
C VAL A 58 0.37 3.57 1.25
N LEU A 59 0.44 4.90 1.18
CA LEU A 59 -0.60 5.78 0.63
C LEU A 59 -0.01 6.63 -0.50
N ALA A 60 -0.70 6.73 -1.62
CA ALA A 60 -0.36 7.71 -2.66
C ALA A 60 -0.81 9.11 -2.21
N MET A 61 0.12 10.05 -2.03
CA MET A 61 -0.16 11.38 -1.50
C MET A 61 -0.46 12.41 -2.59
N SER A 62 -0.25 12.10 -3.87
CA SER A 62 -0.45 13.05 -4.96
C SER A 62 -0.73 12.35 -6.30
N GLY A 63 -1.20 13.14 -7.29
CA GLY A 63 -1.43 12.69 -8.66
C GLY A 63 -2.72 11.89 -8.84
N ALA A 64 -2.84 11.17 -9.97
CA ALA A 64 -4.04 10.42 -10.33
C ALA A 64 -4.37 9.25 -9.38
N THR A 65 -3.42 8.83 -8.58
CA THR A 65 -3.57 7.75 -7.60
C THR A 65 -3.76 8.25 -6.17
N THR A 66 -3.90 9.56 -5.97
CA THR A 66 -4.04 10.15 -4.62
C THR A 66 -5.12 9.43 -3.82
N GLY A 67 -4.78 9.07 -2.59
CA GLY A 67 -5.67 8.38 -1.67
C GLY A 67 -5.71 6.87 -1.82
N LYS A 68 -5.10 6.28 -2.84
CA LYS A 68 -4.98 4.82 -2.92
C LYS A 68 -4.03 4.32 -1.84
N VAL A 69 -4.45 3.24 -1.20
CA VAL A 69 -3.68 2.53 -0.18
C VAL A 69 -3.31 1.15 -0.70
N SER A 70 -2.06 0.76 -0.49
CA SER A 70 -1.56 -0.58 -0.83
C SER A 70 -0.73 -1.15 0.32
N ILE A 71 -0.62 -2.47 0.37
CA ILE A 71 0.29 -3.17 1.28
C ILE A 71 1.44 -3.74 0.46
N LEU A 72 2.66 -3.43 0.88
CA LEU A 72 3.84 -3.98 0.26
C LEU A 72 3.94 -5.48 0.57
N SER A 73 3.88 -6.30 -0.47
CA SER A 73 4.15 -7.72 -0.39
C SER A 73 5.45 -8.00 -1.12
N SER A 74 6.49 -8.33 -0.38
CA SER A 74 7.81 -8.61 -0.93
C SER A 74 8.36 -9.92 -0.42
N GLU A 75 9.30 -10.51 -1.14
CA GLU A 75 10.11 -11.59 -0.60
C GLU A 75 10.94 -11.06 0.58
N LYS A 76 11.16 -11.92 1.59
CA LYS A 76 11.71 -11.53 2.90
C LYS A 76 13.06 -10.80 2.89
N SER A 77 13.78 -10.80 1.78
CA SER A 77 15.11 -10.20 1.65
C SER A 77 15.17 -8.96 0.75
N CYS A 78 14.06 -8.56 0.14
CA CYS A 78 14.07 -7.41 -0.77
C CYS A 78 13.85 -6.11 -0.01
N LYS A 79 14.79 -5.19 -0.15
CA LYS A 79 14.65 -3.79 0.28
C LYS A 79 13.87 -3.02 -0.77
N TYR A 80 13.10 -2.04 -0.33
CA TYR A 80 12.42 -1.06 -1.18
C TYR A 80 12.62 0.33 -0.60
N TYR A 81 12.74 1.34 -1.45
CA TYR A 81 12.80 2.73 -1.04
C TYR A 81 11.45 3.43 -1.20
N GLN A 82 11.13 4.29 -0.26
CA GLN A 82 9.94 5.11 -0.25
C GLN A 82 10.19 6.45 -0.92
N ASN A 83 9.50 6.75 -2.02
CA ASN A 83 9.54 8.06 -2.66
C ASN A 83 8.79 9.12 -1.84
N GLN A 84 9.18 10.40 -1.97
CA GLN A 84 8.63 11.54 -1.21
C GLN A 84 7.09 11.69 -1.27
N ARG A 85 6.44 11.22 -2.33
CA ARG A 85 4.99 11.32 -2.54
C ARG A 85 4.23 10.04 -2.17
N VAL A 86 4.93 9.10 -1.60
CA VAL A 86 4.37 7.90 -1.00
C VAL A 86 4.39 8.10 0.51
N GLY A 87 3.23 8.04 1.16
CA GLY A 87 3.14 8.07 2.61
C GLY A 87 3.26 6.66 3.18
N LEU A 88 3.99 6.48 4.27
CA LEU A 88 4.05 5.24 5.04
C LEU A 88 3.34 5.44 6.37
N PHE A 89 2.36 4.60 6.68
CA PHE A 89 1.78 4.54 8.02
C PHE A 89 2.77 3.90 9.00
N SER A 90 3.21 4.68 9.98
CA SER A 90 4.22 4.22 10.93
C SER A 90 3.65 3.24 11.96
N LYS A 91 4.39 2.20 12.27
CA LYS A 91 4.05 1.26 13.36
C LYS A 91 4.15 1.98 14.70
N THR A 92 3.17 1.77 15.58
CA THR A 92 3.16 2.32 16.95
C THR A 92 2.91 1.22 17.97
N ALA A 93 3.35 1.43 19.20
CA ALA A 93 3.09 0.48 20.30
C ALA A 93 1.61 0.46 20.75
N THR A 94 0.86 1.51 20.42
CA THR A 94 -0.51 1.73 20.90
C THR A 94 -1.59 1.25 19.93
N CYS A 95 -1.20 0.80 18.75
CA CYS A 95 -2.16 0.33 17.74
C CYS A 95 -1.61 -0.89 16.99
N ASN A 96 -2.45 -1.91 16.84
CA ASN A 96 -2.09 -3.08 16.06
C ASN A 96 -2.00 -2.74 14.57
N TYR A 97 -0.88 -3.04 13.92
CA TYR A 97 -0.63 -2.62 12.54
C TYR A 97 -1.55 -3.31 11.52
N SER A 98 -2.00 -4.56 11.77
CA SER A 98 -3.00 -5.21 10.93
C SER A 98 -4.36 -4.52 11.02
N PHE A 99 -4.68 -3.94 12.19
CA PHE A 99 -5.88 -3.13 12.39
C PHE A 99 -5.78 -1.79 11.65
N VAL A 100 -4.60 -1.16 11.62
CA VAL A 100 -4.36 0.03 10.78
C VAL A 100 -4.69 -0.26 9.32
N ALA A 101 -4.28 -1.41 8.79
CA ALA A 101 -4.62 -1.84 7.43
C ALA A 101 -6.13 -1.94 7.18
N THR A 102 -6.92 -2.23 8.21
CA THR A 102 -8.39 -2.25 8.14
C THR A 102 -8.96 -0.83 8.15
N ILE A 103 -8.48 0.03 9.06
CA ILE A 103 -8.95 1.43 9.17
C ILE A 103 -8.74 2.19 7.87
N VAL A 104 -7.55 2.15 7.29
CA VAL A 104 -7.20 2.93 6.08
C VAL A 104 -7.92 2.49 4.81
N ARG A 105 -8.67 1.38 4.89
CA ARG A 105 -9.55 0.88 3.83
C ARG A 105 -11.03 1.03 4.16
N SER A 106 -11.35 1.54 5.34
CA SER A 106 -12.74 1.73 5.79
C SER A 106 -13.40 2.86 5.05
N GLU A 107 -14.73 2.81 4.93
CA GLU A 107 -15.51 3.91 4.36
C GLU A 107 -15.29 5.21 5.12
N LYS A 108 -15.13 5.15 6.45
CA LYS A 108 -14.83 6.32 7.28
C LYS A 108 -13.51 7.01 6.93
N PHE A 109 -12.49 6.24 6.58
CA PHE A 109 -11.23 6.80 6.08
C PHE A 109 -11.43 7.47 4.71
N LEU A 110 -12.14 6.80 3.80
CA LEU A 110 -12.40 7.30 2.45
C LEU A 110 -13.28 8.55 2.45
N GLU A 111 -14.24 8.67 3.37
CA GLU A 111 -15.05 9.89 3.55
C GLU A 111 -14.19 11.08 3.93
N GLN A 112 -13.39 10.96 5.00
CA GLN A 112 -12.49 12.03 5.45
C GLN A 112 -11.47 12.40 4.37
N LEU A 113 -10.97 11.41 3.64
CA LEU A 113 -10.06 11.63 2.53
C LEU A 113 -10.74 12.44 1.40
N ARG A 114 -11.98 12.11 1.03
CA ARG A 114 -12.76 12.85 0.03
C ARG A 114 -12.96 14.32 0.45
N ASP A 115 -13.25 14.55 1.71
CA ASP A 115 -13.44 15.92 2.24
C ASP A 115 -12.17 16.76 2.06
N VAL A 116 -11.00 16.20 2.36
CA VAL A 116 -9.70 16.88 2.14
C VAL A 116 -9.45 17.13 0.66
N LEU A 117 -9.72 16.15 -0.20
CA LEU A 117 -9.49 16.26 -1.64
C LEU A 117 -10.41 17.28 -2.32
N VAL A 118 -11.66 17.39 -1.87
CA VAL A 118 -12.64 18.39 -2.40
C VAL A 118 -12.26 19.80 -1.97
N ALA A 119 -11.73 19.97 -0.77
CA ALA A 119 -11.29 21.28 -0.26
C ALA A 119 -10.03 21.81 -0.96
N GLY A 120 -9.23 20.95 -1.61
CA GLY A 120 -7.98 21.31 -2.26
C GLY A 120 -8.14 21.64 -3.75
N ALA A 121 -7.39 22.65 -4.24
CA ALA A 121 -7.33 22.98 -5.67
C ALA A 121 -6.63 21.92 -6.53
N GLN A 122 -5.86 21.04 -5.92
CA GLN A 122 -5.19 19.89 -6.55
C GLN A 122 -5.39 18.65 -5.69
N PRO A 123 -5.47 17.44 -6.29
CA PRO A 123 -5.66 16.19 -5.56
C PRO A 123 -4.36 15.77 -4.85
N ASN A 124 -4.02 16.48 -3.79
CA ASN A 124 -2.87 16.21 -2.93
C ASN A 124 -3.33 16.09 -1.49
N VAL A 125 -2.73 15.17 -0.75
CA VAL A 125 -2.89 15.05 0.69
C VAL A 125 -1.52 15.13 1.37
N SER A 126 -1.47 15.77 2.53
CA SER A 126 -0.27 15.84 3.37
C SER A 126 -0.36 14.83 4.51
N ALA A 127 0.77 14.53 5.14
CA ALA A 127 0.78 13.74 6.37
C ALA A 127 -0.09 14.39 7.46
N LYS A 128 -0.05 15.72 7.58
CA LYS A 128 -0.85 16.47 8.54
C LYS A 128 -2.35 16.30 8.33
N ASP A 129 -2.81 16.26 7.08
CA ASP A 129 -4.23 16.05 6.77
C ASP A 129 -4.68 14.66 7.22
N ILE A 130 -3.90 13.62 6.90
CA ILE A 130 -4.19 12.23 7.26
C ILE A 130 -4.10 12.01 8.78
N ASP A 131 -3.12 12.62 9.44
CA ASP A 131 -2.94 12.49 10.89
C ASP A 131 -4.04 13.20 11.68
N ALA A 132 -4.77 14.12 11.07
CA ALA A 132 -5.93 14.80 11.63
C ALA A 132 -7.23 13.96 11.54
N PHE A 133 -7.23 12.84 10.83
CA PHE A 133 -8.41 11.99 10.71
C PHE A 133 -8.80 11.37 12.05
N ASP A 134 -10.09 11.35 12.34
CA ASP A 134 -10.64 10.86 13.60
C ASP A 134 -11.39 9.53 13.44
N PHE A 135 -11.08 8.59 14.35
CA PHE A 135 -11.65 7.25 14.34
C PHE A 135 -12.00 6.81 15.75
N SER A 136 -13.21 6.26 15.89
CA SER A 136 -13.55 5.47 17.08
C SER A 136 -12.92 4.08 16.94
N VAL A 137 -11.97 3.75 17.81
CA VAL A 137 -11.22 2.50 17.76
C VAL A 137 -11.32 1.76 19.10
N PRO A 138 -11.29 0.42 19.11
CA PRO A 138 -11.18 -0.35 20.34
C PRO A 138 -9.94 0.10 21.13
N LYS A 139 -10.07 0.21 22.46
CA LYS A 139 -8.94 0.54 23.35
C LYS A 139 -8.03 -0.66 23.57
N ASP A 140 -8.60 -1.85 23.51
CA ASP A 140 -7.86 -3.09 23.69
C ASP A 140 -7.12 -3.46 22.40
N VAL A 141 -5.80 -3.55 22.50
CA VAL A 141 -4.91 -3.92 21.37
C VAL A 141 -5.16 -5.37 20.94
N GLU A 142 -5.59 -6.24 21.84
CA GLU A 142 -5.94 -7.62 21.48
C GLU A 142 -7.21 -7.66 20.61
N GLU A 143 -8.24 -6.87 20.94
CA GLU A 143 -9.42 -6.71 20.09
C GLU A 143 -9.05 -6.15 18.72
N GLN A 144 -8.18 -5.13 18.66
CA GLN A 144 -7.65 -4.62 17.39
C GLN A 144 -6.94 -5.73 16.59
N SER A 145 -6.14 -6.56 17.26
CA SER A 145 -5.43 -7.68 16.64
C SER A 145 -6.40 -8.69 16.02
N GLN A 146 -7.45 -9.05 16.75
CA GLN A 146 -8.48 -9.99 16.28
C GLN A 146 -9.20 -9.43 15.04
N ILE A 147 -9.60 -8.16 15.06
CA ILE A 147 -10.24 -7.49 13.93
C ILE A 147 -9.29 -7.45 12.73
N GLY A 148 -8.05 -7.00 12.90
CA GLY A 148 -7.07 -6.91 11.83
C GLY A 148 -6.74 -8.27 11.21
N ASN A 149 -6.62 -9.31 12.04
CA ASN A 149 -6.38 -10.68 11.59
C ASN A 149 -7.57 -11.27 10.83
N PHE A 150 -8.79 -10.95 11.24
CA PHE A 150 -10.01 -11.36 10.54
C PHE A 150 -10.03 -10.81 9.11
N PHE A 151 -9.86 -9.50 8.93
CA PHE A 151 -9.85 -8.89 7.61
C PHE A 151 -8.68 -9.37 6.75
N ARG A 152 -7.48 -9.52 7.33
CA ARG A 152 -6.33 -10.10 6.62
C ARG A 152 -6.61 -11.53 6.13
N THR A 153 -7.34 -12.32 6.91
CA THR A 153 -7.74 -13.67 6.50
C THR A 153 -8.73 -13.63 5.33
N LEU A 154 -9.69 -12.70 5.35
CA LEU A 154 -10.62 -12.48 4.23
C LEU A 154 -9.86 -12.06 2.95
N ASP A 155 -8.94 -11.11 3.05
CA ASP A 155 -8.11 -10.67 1.91
C ASP A 155 -7.33 -11.84 1.30
N ARG A 156 -6.75 -12.69 2.16
CA ARG A 156 -6.04 -13.90 1.72
C ARG A 156 -6.96 -14.88 0.99
N LEU A 157 -8.17 -15.11 1.52
CA LEU A 157 -9.16 -15.98 0.88
C LEU A 157 -9.59 -15.43 -0.48
N ILE A 158 -9.88 -14.13 -0.56
CA ILE A 158 -10.23 -13.46 -1.82
C ILE A 158 -9.11 -13.68 -2.86
N THR A 159 -7.87 -13.44 -2.48
CA THR A 159 -6.71 -13.62 -3.37
C THR A 159 -6.56 -15.07 -3.84
N LEU A 160 -6.75 -16.05 -2.95
CA LEU A 160 -6.67 -17.47 -3.29
C LEU A 160 -7.78 -17.89 -4.25
N TYR A 161 -9.02 -17.43 -4.01
CA TYR A 161 -10.15 -17.74 -4.90
C TYR A 161 -9.99 -17.05 -6.25
N GLN A 162 -9.46 -15.82 -6.29
CA GLN A 162 -9.19 -15.13 -7.54
C GLN A 162 -8.18 -15.91 -8.39
N LYS A 163 -7.06 -16.34 -7.80
CA LYS A 163 -6.07 -17.19 -8.49
C LYS A 163 -6.68 -18.50 -9.02
N LYS A 164 -7.57 -19.14 -8.23
CA LYS A 164 -8.26 -20.37 -8.65
C LYS A 164 -9.20 -20.12 -9.83
N ILE A 165 -9.92 -18.99 -9.82
CA ILE A 165 -10.80 -18.58 -10.92
C ILE A 165 -9.97 -18.34 -12.19
N ASP A 166 -8.86 -17.62 -12.08
CA ASP A 166 -8.03 -17.28 -13.24
C ASP A 166 -7.36 -18.54 -13.84
N SER A 167 -6.88 -19.46 -12.99
CA SER A 167 -6.37 -20.76 -13.43
C SER A 167 -7.45 -21.59 -14.14
N SER A 168 -8.69 -21.60 -13.62
CA SER A 168 -9.80 -22.32 -14.24
C SER A 168 -10.22 -21.71 -15.58
N LYS A 169 -10.17 -20.37 -15.71
CA LYS A 169 -10.43 -19.68 -16.97
C LYS A 169 -9.37 -20.03 -18.02
N GLU A 170 -8.11 -20.07 -17.64
CA GLU A 170 -7.02 -20.44 -18.55
C GLU A 170 -7.13 -21.90 -18.99
N MET A 171 -7.41 -22.82 -18.07
CA MET A 171 -7.66 -24.22 -18.42
C MET A 171 -8.84 -24.37 -19.38
N LYS A 172 -9.97 -23.68 -19.15
CA LYS A 172 -11.11 -23.65 -20.06
C LYS A 172 -10.69 -23.19 -21.47
N LYS A 173 -9.89 -22.12 -21.56
CA LYS A 173 -9.39 -21.58 -22.83
C LYS A 173 -8.53 -22.59 -23.59
N ILE A 174 -7.64 -23.28 -22.88
CA ILE A 174 -6.78 -24.34 -23.47
C ILE A 174 -7.63 -25.50 -24.00
N LEU A 175 -8.59 -25.98 -23.20
CA LEU A 175 -9.48 -27.08 -23.61
C LEU A 175 -10.31 -26.71 -24.84
N LEU A 176 -10.93 -25.53 -24.87
CA LEU A 176 -11.69 -25.05 -26.03
C LEU A 176 -10.83 -24.96 -27.29
N LYS A 177 -9.57 -24.48 -27.17
CA LYS A 177 -8.64 -24.44 -28.28
C LYS A 177 -8.30 -25.82 -28.84
N ASN A 178 -8.16 -26.82 -27.95
CA ASN A 178 -7.81 -28.19 -28.34
C ASN A 178 -9.00 -29.01 -28.84
N MET A 179 -10.23 -28.62 -28.53
CA MET A 179 -11.45 -29.32 -28.98
C MET A 179 -11.93 -28.87 -30.37
N LEU A 180 -11.43 -27.75 -30.88
CA LEU A 180 -11.83 -27.14 -32.15
C LEU A 180 -10.79 -27.37 -33.28
N ILE A 181 -9.90 -28.36 -33.14
CA ILE A 181 -8.95 -28.81 -34.16
C ILE A 181 -9.52 -30.03 -34.88
#